data_74ee17cf6ccc513f06e49c261e549920
#
_entry.id   74ee17cf6ccc513f06e49c261e549920
#
_cell.length_a   1.000
_cell.length_b   1.000
_cell.length_c   1.000
_cell.angle_alpha   90.00
_cell.angle_beta   90.00
_cell.angle_gamma   90.00
#
_symmetry.space_group_name_H-M   'P 1'
#
loop_
_entity.id
_entity.type
_entity.pdbx_description
1 polymer ?
#
loop_
_entity_poly.entity_id
_entity_poly.type
_entity_poly.pdbx_seq_one_letter_code
_entity_poly.pdbx_strand_id
1 'polypeptide(L)'
;MSAAERRAWLTLVATHMQLMPTLEADLQVEGTVSFFEYQVLAMLSESAEALPMSELAARTNSSLSRLSHVARKLEGRGLMRRNPSSEDARVTMAVITEGGMAEIVRLAPHHVASVRARLLDSLDDRDLADLGRIGSKILAHLDPDHWVFRDPALANDQPRPA
;
A
#
# COMPACT_ATOMS: atom_id res chain seq x y z
N MET A 1 17.60 -16.88 -20.38
CA MET A 1 16.36 -17.27 -19.65
C MET A 1 15.90 -18.64 -20.12
N SER A 2 15.79 -19.59 -19.17
CA SER A 2 15.14 -20.89 -19.39
C SER A 2 13.62 -20.71 -19.62
N ALA A 3 12.94 -21.78 -20.06
CA ALA A 3 11.47 -21.77 -20.20
C ALA A 3 10.75 -21.52 -18.86
N ALA A 4 11.30 -22.04 -17.76
CA ALA A 4 10.77 -21.83 -16.42
C ALA A 4 10.90 -20.37 -15.96
N GLU A 5 12.09 -19.78 -16.12
CA GLU A 5 12.33 -18.35 -15.81
C GLU A 5 11.44 -17.42 -16.64
N ARG A 6 11.30 -17.72 -17.93
CA ARG A 6 10.43 -16.94 -18.81
C ARG A 6 8.96 -17.03 -18.37
N ARG A 7 8.49 -18.20 -18.01
CA ARG A 7 7.11 -18.39 -17.51
C ARG A 7 6.89 -17.57 -16.24
N ALA A 8 7.77 -17.71 -15.24
CA ALA A 8 7.67 -16.98 -13.97
C ALA A 8 7.63 -15.46 -14.20
N TRP A 9 8.55 -14.95 -15.04
CA TRP A 9 8.59 -13.53 -15.40
C TRP A 9 7.30 -13.04 -16.06
N LEU A 10 6.85 -13.73 -17.13
CA LEU A 10 5.68 -13.31 -17.89
C LEU A 10 4.40 -13.40 -17.04
N THR A 11 4.27 -14.43 -16.19
CA THR A 11 3.13 -14.56 -15.29
C THR A 11 3.10 -13.43 -14.26
N LEU A 12 4.24 -13.11 -13.63
CA LEU A 12 4.34 -12.01 -12.67
C LEU A 12 3.95 -10.66 -13.31
N VAL A 13 4.52 -10.37 -14.49
CA VAL A 13 4.22 -9.11 -15.20
C VAL A 13 2.74 -9.05 -15.61
N ALA A 14 2.19 -10.12 -16.19
CA ALA A 14 0.80 -10.16 -16.60
C ALA A 14 -0.15 -10.00 -15.41
N THR A 15 0.14 -10.67 -14.28
CA THR A 15 -0.63 -10.52 -13.04
C THR A 15 -0.62 -9.07 -12.57
N HIS A 16 0.55 -8.45 -12.47
CA HIS A 16 0.66 -7.04 -12.07
C HIS A 16 -0.13 -6.11 -13.00
N MET A 17 0.01 -6.28 -14.31
CA MET A 17 -0.67 -5.45 -15.31
C MET A 17 -2.20 -5.60 -15.31
N GLN A 18 -2.73 -6.74 -14.88
CA GLN A 18 -4.16 -6.99 -14.79
C GLN A 18 -4.75 -6.64 -13.43
N LEU A 19 -4.06 -7.03 -12.35
CA LEU A 19 -4.56 -6.89 -10.99
C LEU A 19 -4.73 -5.42 -10.59
N MET A 20 -3.69 -4.60 -10.80
CA MET A 20 -3.70 -3.22 -10.32
C MET A 20 -4.80 -2.35 -10.97
N PRO A 21 -4.99 -2.36 -12.31
CA PRO A 21 -6.11 -1.63 -12.93
C PRO A 21 -7.48 -2.16 -12.51
N THR A 22 -7.60 -3.48 -12.24
CA THR A 22 -8.87 -4.06 -11.79
C THR A 22 -9.23 -3.57 -10.39
N LEU A 23 -8.27 -3.55 -9.45
CA LEU A 23 -8.49 -3.02 -8.10
C LEU A 23 -8.79 -1.51 -8.12
N GLU A 24 -8.14 -0.74 -9.02
CA GLU A 24 -8.46 0.68 -9.26
C GLU A 24 -9.92 0.84 -9.71
N ALA A 25 -10.34 0.06 -10.70
CA ALA A 25 -11.71 0.13 -11.24
C ALA A 25 -12.76 -0.25 -10.20
N ASP A 26 -12.53 -1.34 -9.44
CA ASP A 26 -13.43 -1.78 -8.37
C ASP A 26 -13.56 -0.70 -7.28
N LEU A 27 -12.46 -0.06 -6.89
CA LEU A 27 -12.47 1.01 -5.90
C LEU A 27 -13.23 2.27 -6.39
N GLN A 28 -13.09 2.61 -7.66
CA GLN A 28 -13.77 3.78 -8.26
C GLN A 28 -15.30 3.63 -8.32
N VAL A 29 -15.82 2.42 -8.38
CA VAL A 29 -17.27 2.16 -8.30
C VAL A 29 -17.84 2.61 -6.95
N GLU A 30 -17.08 2.42 -5.87
CA GLU A 30 -17.53 2.66 -4.50
C GLU A 30 -17.14 4.07 -3.99
N GLY A 31 -16.20 4.73 -4.64
CA GLY A 31 -15.63 5.96 -4.10
C GLY A 31 -15.20 6.99 -5.13
N THR A 32 -14.84 8.14 -4.58
CA THR A 32 -14.33 9.28 -5.34
C THR A 32 -12.81 9.42 -5.27
N VAL A 33 -12.12 8.45 -4.66
CA VAL A 33 -10.66 8.42 -4.52
C VAL A 33 -10.06 7.43 -5.51
N SER A 34 -8.91 7.78 -6.08
CA SER A 34 -8.10 6.83 -6.85
C SER A 34 -7.46 5.79 -5.93
N PHE A 35 -6.99 4.68 -6.50
CA PHE A 35 -6.27 3.66 -5.73
C PHE A 35 -5.05 4.24 -4.99
N PHE A 36 -4.30 5.14 -5.62
CA PHE A 36 -3.17 5.78 -4.97
C PHE A 36 -3.60 6.74 -3.84
N GLU A 37 -4.69 7.49 -3.99
CA GLU A 37 -5.27 8.31 -2.91
C GLU A 37 -5.73 7.43 -1.73
N TYR A 38 -6.38 6.30 -2.04
CA TYR A 38 -6.76 5.31 -1.03
C TYR A 38 -5.54 4.76 -0.28
N GLN A 39 -4.46 4.36 -0.99
CA GLN A 39 -3.23 3.90 -0.35
C GLN A 39 -2.63 4.95 0.59
N VAL A 40 -2.60 6.21 0.18
CA VAL A 40 -2.11 7.31 1.04
C VAL A 40 -2.94 7.42 2.32
N LEU A 41 -4.26 7.39 2.21
CA LEU A 41 -5.15 7.46 3.38
C LEU A 41 -5.05 6.20 4.25
N ALA A 42 -4.94 5.01 3.65
CA ALA A 42 -4.77 3.74 4.36
C ALA A 42 -3.48 3.74 5.20
N MET A 43 -2.34 4.13 4.62
CA MET A 43 -1.07 4.23 5.36
C MET A 43 -1.13 5.23 6.52
N LEU A 44 -1.86 6.32 6.36
CA LEU A 44 -2.08 7.28 7.44
C LEU A 44 -3.04 6.74 8.51
N SER A 45 -4.05 5.97 8.13
CA SER A 45 -5.04 5.42 9.07
C SER A 45 -4.46 4.31 9.96
N GLU A 46 -3.46 3.59 9.48
CA GLU A 46 -2.76 2.52 10.21
C GLU A 46 -1.67 3.09 11.15
N SER A 47 -1.30 4.35 10.96
CA SER A 47 -0.29 4.99 11.80
C SER A 47 -0.93 5.61 13.05
N ALA A 48 -0.41 5.27 14.23
CA ALA A 48 -0.85 5.88 15.49
C ALA A 48 -0.48 7.37 15.59
N GLU A 49 0.52 7.81 14.81
CA GLU A 49 1.07 9.17 14.84
C GLU A 49 1.15 9.75 13.42
N ALA A 50 1.39 11.07 13.35
CA ALA A 50 1.67 11.72 12.08
C ALA A 50 2.94 11.12 11.43
N LEU A 51 2.91 10.92 10.11
CA LEU A 51 4.04 10.40 9.35
C LEU A 51 4.79 11.53 8.65
N PRO A 52 6.14 11.51 8.63
CA PRO A 52 6.91 12.35 7.72
C PRO A 52 6.48 12.08 6.26
N MET A 53 6.40 13.13 5.44
CA MET A 53 6.07 12.99 4.01
C MET A 53 7.04 12.07 3.26
N SER A 54 8.30 11.99 3.67
CA SER A 54 9.30 11.07 3.10
C SER A 54 8.98 9.61 3.43
N GLU A 55 8.58 9.32 4.67
CA GLU A 55 8.16 7.97 5.08
C GLU A 55 6.86 7.56 4.37
N LEU A 56 5.89 8.46 4.28
CA LEU A 56 4.65 8.19 3.55
C LEU A 56 4.89 7.95 2.06
N ALA A 57 5.86 8.65 1.45
CA ALA A 57 6.27 8.39 0.07
C ALA A 57 6.90 7.01 -0.09
N ALA A 58 7.75 6.58 0.85
CA ALA A 58 8.32 5.25 0.89
C ALA A 58 7.24 4.17 1.04
N ARG A 59 6.30 4.35 1.97
CA ARG A 59 5.19 3.41 2.20
C ARG A 59 4.24 3.27 1.01
N THR A 60 4.08 4.33 0.23
CA THR A 60 3.23 4.31 -0.98
C THR A 60 4.01 4.03 -2.27
N ASN A 61 5.30 3.65 -2.14
CA ASN A 61 6.19 3.39 -3.27
C ASN A 61 6.14 4.49 -4.33
N SER A 62 6.24 5.74 -3.88
CA SER A 62 6.10 6.90 -4.76
C SER A 62 7.21 7.93 -4.57
N SER A 63 7.41 8.79 -5.56
CA SER A 63 8.26 9.97 -5.37
C SER A 63 7.58 10.99 -4.46
N LEU A 64 8.39 11.74 -3.70
CA LEU A 64 7.91 12.83 -2.85
C LEU A 64 7.12 13.89 -3.65
N SER A 65 7.51 14.12 -4.92
CA SER A 65 6.80 15.04 -5.82
C SER A 65 5.38 14.55 -6.14
N ARG A 66 5.24 13.26 -6.52
CA ARG A 66 3.92 12.65 -6.78
C ARG A 66 3.05 12.68 -5.53
N LEU A 67 3.60 12.28 -4.39
CA LEU A 67 2.87 12.31 -3.12
C LEU A 67 2.43 13.73 -2.77
N SER A 68 3.31 14.73 -2.91
CA SER A 68 2.97 16.14 -2.60
C SER A 68 1.83 16.68 -3.45
N HIS A 69 1.74 16.25 -4.73
CA HIS A 69 0.62 16.60 -5.61
C HIS A 69 -0.69 15.99 -5.10
N VAL A 70 -0.68 14.70 -4.77
CA VAL A 70 -1.86 13.99 -4.27
C VAL A 70 -2.26 14.49 -2.87
N ALA A 71 -1.30 14.72 -1.99
CA ALA A 71 -1.57 15.29 -0.67
C ALA A 71 -2.31 16.64 -0.75
N ARG A 72 -1.91 17.54 -1.68
CA ARG A 72 -2.63 18.80 -1.91
C ARG A 72 -4.08 18.56 -2.31
N LYS A 73 -4.35 17.57 -3.16
CA LYS A 73 -5.71 17.22 -3.58
C LYS A 73 -6.53 16.68 -2.40
N LEU A 74 -5.95 15.80 -1.59
CA LEU A 74 -6.59 15.24 -0.40
C LEU A 74 -6.83 16.31 0.68
N GLU A 75 -5.90 17.27 0.88
CA GLU A 75 -6.09 18.43 1.74
C GLU A 75 -7.25 19.32 1.28
N GLY A 76 -7.31 19.59 -0.02
CA GLY A 76 -8.42 20.39 -0.61
C GLY A 76 -9.79 19.73 -0.42
N ARG A 77 -9.83 18.42 -0.18
CA ARG A 77 -11.04 17.64 0.15
C ARG A 77 -11.24 17.44 1.67
N GLY A 78 -10.32 17.94 2.49
CA GLY A 78 -10.39 17.81 3.94
C GLY A 78 -10.13 16.39 4.47
N LEU A 79 -9.46 15.52 3.69
CA LEU A 79 -9.22 14.12 4.04
C LEU A 79 -7.90 13.88 4.78
N MET A 80 -6.94 14.80 4.64
CA MET A 80 -5.68 14.81 5.37
C MET A 80 -5.23 16.25 5.65
N ARG A 81 -4.19 16.41 6.46
CA ARG A 81 -3.50 17.69 6.70
C ARG A 81 -2.00 17.49 6.71
N ARG A 82 -1.27 18.54 6.36
CA ARG A 82 0.18 18.62 6.49
C ARG A 82 0.55 19.74 7.45
N ASN A 83 1.48 19.46 8.36
CA ASN A 83 1.98 20.41 9.32
C ASN A 83 3.52 20.33 9.40
N PRO A 84 4.24 21.43 9.71
CA PRO A 84 5.62 21.33 10.09
C PRO A 84 5.78 20.42 11.32
N SER A 85 6.87 19.65 11.38
CA SER A 85 7.20 18.90 12.59
C SER A 85 7.48 19.87 13.77
N SER A 86 7.08 19.46 14.97
CA SER A 86 7.41 20.18 16.21
C SER A 86 8.91 20.11 16.56
N GLU A 87 9.62 19.10 16.06
CA GLU A 87 11.02 18.85 16.36
C GLU A 87 11.96 19.49 15.31
N ASP A 88 11.56 19.48 14.04
CA ASP A 88 12.32 20.09 12.94
C ASP A 88 11.36 20.68 11.90
N ALA A 89 11.28 22.01 11.85
CA ALA A 89 10.40 22.74 10.93
C ALA A 89 10.70 22.47 9.43
N ARG A 90 11.84 21.86 9.09
CA ARG A 90 12.15 21.44 7.70
C ARG A 90 11.42 20.16 7.31
N VAL A 91 10.93 19.40 8.29
CA VAL A 91 10.18 18.17 8.08
C VAL A 91 8.69 18.47 8.03
N THR A 92 8.03 18.06 6.97
CA THR A 92 6.57 18.13 6.84
C THR A 92 5.95 16.79 7.25
N MET A 93 5.04 16.85 8.22
CA MET A 93 4.29 15.71 8.73
C MET A 93 2.92 15.66 8.07
N ALA A 94 2.45 14.46 7.77
CA ALA A 94 1.11 14.16 7.24
C ALA A 94 0.27 13.47 8.31
N VAL A 95 -1.00 13.85 8.42
CA VAL A 95 -1.95 13.24 9.35
C VAL A 95 -3.32 13.09 8.66
N ILE A 96 -3.99 11.96 8.91
CA ILE A 96 -5.36 11.75 8.46
C ILE A 96 -6.31 12.63 9.30
N THR A 97 -7.36 13.13 8.66
CA THR A 97 -8.44 13.84 9.38
C THR A 97 -9.56 12.87 9.75
N GLU A 98 -10.53 13.34 10.55
CA GLU A 98 -11.77 12.58 10.80
C GLU A 98 -12.50 12.26 9.49
N GLY A 99 -12.55 13.20 8.54
CA GLY A 99 -13.13 12.97 7.22
C GLY A 99 -12.39 11.90 6.42
N GLY A 100 -11.05 11.91 6.48
CA GLY A 100 -10.22 10.89 5.85
C GLY A 100 -10.42 9.51 6.50
N MET A 101 -10.50 9.46 7.83
CA MET A 101 -10.77 8.20 8.55
C MET A 101 -12.16 7.66 8.21
N ALA A 102 -13.19 8.50 8.16
CA ALA A 102 -14.53 8.09 7.75
C ALA A 102 -14.55 7.52 6.32
N GLU A 103 -13.78 8.12 5.40
CA GLU A 103 -13.66 7.62 4.02
C GLU A 103 -12.96 6.25 3.98
N ILE A 104 -11.89 6.05 4.76
CA ILE A 104 -11.22 4.73 4.86
C ILE A 104 -12.16 3.68 5.45
N VAL A 105 -12.85 3.98 6.55
CA VAL A 105 -13.82 3.06 7.17
C VAL A 105 -14.91 2.64 6.18
N ARG A 106 -15.35 3.56 5.33
CA ARG A 106 -16.33 3.28 4.29
C ARG A 106 -15.79 2.41 3.15
N LEU A 107 -14.55 2.67 2.69
CA LEU A 107 -13.98 2.03 1.51
C LEU A 107 -13.23 0.72 1.80
N ALA A 108 -12.65 0.56 2.99
CA ALA A 108 -11.81 -0.60 3.31
C ALA A 108 -12.54 -1.95 3.16
N PRO A 109 -13.82 -2.13 3.57
CA PRO A 109 -14.53 -3.39 3.34
C PRO A 109 -14.65 -3.75 1.86
N HIS A 110 -14.94 -2.77 1.00
CA HIS A 110 -15.05 -2.97 -0.45
C HIS A 110 -13.69 -3.32 -1.07
N HIS A 111 -12.63 -2.61 -0.65
CA HIS A 111 -11.28 -2.90 -1.10
C HIS A 111 -10.83 -4.31 -0.70
N VAL A 112 -11.04 -4.71 0.56
CA VAL A 112 -10.72 -6.06 1.05
C VAL A 112 -11.51 -7.11 0.28
N ALA A 113 -12.81 -6.91 0.05
CA ALA A 113 -13.64 -7.82 -0.75
C ALA A 113 -13.11 -7.95 -2.18
N SER A 114 -12.70 -6.85 -2.81
CA SER A 114 -12.10 -6.86 -4.15
C SER A 114 -10.78 -7.64 -4.17
N VAL A 115 -9.85 -7.36 -3.23
CA VAL A 115 -8.58 -8.10 -3.13
C VAL A 115 -8.82 -9.59 -2.95
N ARG A 116 -9.78 -9.98 -2.09
CA ARG A 116 -10.15 -11.38 -1.92
C ARG A 116 -10.64 -11.98 -3.22
N ALA A 117 -11.66 -11.41 -3.84
CA ALA A 117 -12.28 -11.92 -5.05
C ALA A 117 -11.33 -11.98 -6.26
N ARG A 118 -10.40 -11.03 -6.37
CA ARG A 118 -9.48 -10.92 -7.52
C ARG A 118 -8.18 -11.70 -7.34
N LEU A 119 -7.79 -11.99 -6.11
CA LEU A 119 -6.51 -12.64 -5.81
C LEU A 119 -6.65 -13.78 -4.80
N LEU A 120 -7.05 -13.48 -3.56
CA LEU A 120 -6.85 -14.40 -2.44
C LEU A 120 -7.76 -15.65 -2.52
N ASP A 121 -9.01 -15.51 -2.96
CA ASP A 121 -9.98 -16.62 -3.02
C ASP A 121 -9.63 -17.66 -4.11
N SER A 122 -8.66 -17.35 -4.99
CA SER A 122 -8.13 -18.30 -5.98
C SER A 122 -6.96 -19.15 -5.46
N LEU A 123 -6.48 -18.91 -4.23
CA LEU A 123 -5.28 -19.49 -3.64
C LEU A 123 -5.64 -20.30 -2.40
N ASP A 124 -5.01 -21.45 -2.24
CA ASP A 124 -5.05 -22.19 -0.97
C ASP A 124 -4.01 -21.67 0.03
N ASP A 125 -4.01 -22.21 1.26
CA ASP A 125 -3.09 -21.77 2.33
C ASP A 125 -1.62 -21.94 1.96
N ARG A 126 -1.29 -22.97 1.18
CA ARG A 126 0.06 -23.23 0.70
C ARG A 126 0.47 -22.21 -0.36
N ASP A 127 -0.42 -21.91 -1.29
CA ASP A 127 -0.21 -20.90 -2.32
C ASP A 127 0.00 -19.51 -1.70
N LEU A 128 -0.78 -19.17 -0.66
CA LEU A 128 -0.65 -17.90 0.08
C LEU A 128 0.71 -17.82 0.79
N ALA A 129 1.12 -18.89 1.46
CA ALA A 129 2.44 -18.96 2.11
C ALA A 129 3.58 -18.84 1.10
N ASP A 130 3.50 -19.54 -0.04
CA ASP A 130 4.49 -19.46 -1.11
C ASP A 130 4.52 -18.08 -1.78
N LEU A 131 3.38 -17.46 -2.02
CA LEU A 131 3.30 -16.09 -2.57
C LEU A 131 3.96 -15.09 -1.62
N GLY A 132 3.66 -15.14 -0.33
CA GLY A 132 4.29 -14.31 0.70
C GLY A 132 5.81 -14.51 0.76
N ARG A 133 6.25 -15.76 0.82
CA ARG A 133 7.67 -16.12 0.85
C ARG A 133 8.44 -15.66 -0.41
N ILE A 134 7.88 -15.91 -1.59
CA ILE A 134 8.51 -15.53 -2.86
C ILE A 134 8.51 -14.00 -3.01
N GLY A 135 7.38 -13.36 -2.72
CA GLY A 135 7.24 -11.90 -2.77
C GLY A 135 8.24 -11.21 -1.85
N SER A 136 8.35 -11.64 -0.59
CA SER A 136 9.33 -11.11 0.36
C SER A 136 10.77 -11.28 -0.12
N LYS A 137 11.12 -12.43 -0.71
CA LYS A 137 12.46 -12.66 -1.26
C LYS A 137 12.80 -11.73 -2.42
N ILE A 138 11.84 -11.48 -3.31
CA ILE A 138 12.02 -10.55 -4.42
C ILE A 138 12.13 -9.12 -3.90
N LEU A 139 11.25 -8.72 -3.00
CA LEU A 139 11.23 -7.38 -2.43
C LEU A 139 12.51 -7.06 -1.66
N ALA A 140 13.02 -7.99 -0.85
CA ALA A 140 14.28 -7.83 -0.11
C ALA A 140 15.50 -7.68 -1.04
N HIS A 141 15.44 -8.25 -2.25
CA HIS A 141 16.49 -8.05 -3.26
C HIS A 141 16.42 -6.66 -3.93
N LEU A 142 15.20 -6.15 -4.13
CA LEU A 142 14.95 -4.85 -4.76
C LEU A 142 15.15 -3.68 -3.77
N ASP A 143 14.70 -3.85 -2.55
CA ASP A 143 14.72 -2.85 -1.47
C ASP A 143 14.81 -3.56 -0.11
N PRO A 144 16.03 -3.81 0.41
CA PRO A 144 16.23 -4.51 1.68
C PRO A 144 15.63 -3.77 2.89
N ASP A 145 15.51 -2.44 2.80
CA ASP A 145 15.01 -1.58 3.87
C ASP A 145 13.52 -1.24 3.71
N HIS A 146 12.80 -1.94 2.80
CA HIS A 146 11.40 -1.68 2.54
C HIS A 146 10.57 -1.74 3.83
N TRP A 147 9.64 -0.79 4.01
CA TRP A 147 8.83 -0.63 5.22
C TRP A 147 8.05 -1.89 5.63
N VAL A 148 7.62 -2.72 4.67
CA VAL A 148 6.91 -4.00 4.91
C VAL A 148 7.69 -4.91 5.85
N PHE A 149 9.03 -4.90 5.83
CA PHE A 149 9.86 -5.72 6.72
C PHE A 149 9.98 -5.14 8.14
N ARG A 150 9.53 -3.92 8.34
CA ARG A 150 9.56 -3.21 9.64
C ARG A 150 8.17 -3.05 10.25
N ASP A 151 7.13 -3.53 9.56
CA ASP A 151 5.75 -3.44 10.03
C ASP A 151 5.50 -4.45 11.16
N PRO A 152 5.20 -4.00 12.39
CA PRO A 152 4.96 -4.90 13.53
C PRO A 152 3.76 -5.84 13.31
N ALA A 153 2.76 -5.44 12.53
CA ALA A 153 1.60 -6.27 12.23
C ALA A 153 1.98 -7.50 11.39
N LEU A 154 3.02 -7.38 10.54
CA LEU A 154 3.51 -8.45 9.69
C LEU A 154 4.63 -9.27 10.34
N ALA A 155 5.33 -8.72 11.33
CA ALA A 155 6.45 -9.38 12.00
C ALA A 155 6.03 -10.65 12.79
N ASN A 156 4.78 -10.71 13.25
CA ASN A 156 4.26 -11.83 14.04
C ASN A 156 3.83 -13.04 13.20
N ASP A 157 3.73 -12.91 11.88
CA ASP A 157 3.26 -13.96 10.97
C ASP A 157 4.41 -14.62 10.17
N GLN A 158 5.65 -14.28 10.47
CA GLN A 158 6.79 -14.96 9.85
C GLN A 158 7.01 -16.34 10.51
N PRO A 159 7.07 -17.43 9.73
CA PRO A 159 7.45 -18.73 10.27
C PRO A 159 8.83 -18.62 10.89
N ARG A 160 8.95 -18.97 12.18
CA ARG A 160 10.25 -19.02 12.89
C ARG A 160 11.22 -19.88 12.08
N PRO A 161 12.45 -19.41 11.81
CA PRO A 161 13.46 -20.23 11.16
C PRO A 161 13.66 -21.50 11.99
N ALA A 162 13.67 -22.66 11.30
CA ALA A 162 13.90 -23.98 11.88
C ALA A 162 15.36 -24.14 12.35
#